data_d8420c09b2b4ac13fd8c43b5bb7fcc6d
#
_entry.id   d8420c09b2b4ac13fd8c43b5bb7fcc6d
#
_cell.length_a   1.000
_cell.length_b   1.000
_cell.length_c   1.000
_cell.angle_alpha   90.00
_cell.angle_beta   90.00
_cell.angle_gamma   90.00
#
_symmetry.space_group_name_H-M   'P 1'
#
loop_
_entity.id
_entity.type
_entity.pdbx_description
1 polymer ?
#
loop_
_entity_poly.entity_id
_entity_poly.type
_entity_poly.pdbx_seq_one_letter_code
_entity_poly.pdbx_strand_id
1 'polypeptide(L)'
;NPFYQVTNSIASLWLARELLTEDTILMNADLFFEEEILDLALEQSKDCVMLSDCTRIENADFRFGVQGDRIYKTGNQLENHETDCEYVGIVRIDGRFISTFKNRLSQMISDGDFRNWWEGVLYMFITDGLPVHHVDVSGIFWSEVDNLADYNRLQAWVSGEQSASMEQSVPA
;
A
#
# COMPACT_ATOMS: atom_id res chain seq x y z
N ASN A 1 3.34 -19.00 8.10
CA ASN A 1 4.72 -18.71 8.48
C ASN A 1 5.00 -19.19 9.92
N PRO A 2 5.66 -20.34 10.12
CA PRO A 2 5.95 -20.86 11.46
C PRO A 2 7.02 -20.03 12.21
N PHE A 3 7.72 -19.13 11.53
CA PHE A 3 8.79 -18.28 12.10
C PHE A 3 8.32 -16.83 12.33
N TYR A 4 7.02 -16.57 12.41
CA TYR A 4 6.46 -15.22 12.50
C TYR A 4 6.98 -14.39 13.68
N GLN A 5 7.39 -15.02 14.78
CA GLN A 5 7.94 -14.33 15.96
C GLN A 5 9.33 -13.69 15.73
N VAL A 6 10.07 -14.16 14.74
CA VAL A 6 11.46 -13.71 14.46
C VAL A 6 11.65 -13.17 13.04
N THR A 7 10.58 -13.21 12.23
CA THR A 7 10.54 -12.70 10.85
C THR A 7 9.37 -11.73 10.69
N ASN A 8 9.30 -11.05 9.55
CA ASN A 8 8.16 -10.18 9.21
C ASN A 8 7.44 -10.67 7.93
N SER A 9 6.53 -9.86 7.39
CA SER A 9 5.63 -10.20 6.28
C SER A 9 6.37 -10.62 5.01
N ILE A 10 7.58 -10.11 4.74
CA ILE A 10 8.39 -10.54 3.59
C ILE A 10 8.68 -12.05 3.62
N ALA A 11 8.97 -12.62 4.78
CA ALA A 11 9.21 -14.05 4.93
C ALA A 11 7.93 -14.86 4.71
N SER A 12 6.78 -14.35 5.16
CA SER A 12 5.47 -14.96 4.91
C SER A 12 5.14 -14.99 3.42
N LEU A 13 5.37 -13.88 2.72
CA LEU A 13 5.17 -13.81 1.28
C LEU A 13 6.13 -14.73 0.52
N TRP A 14 7.39 -14.82 0.94
CA TRP A 14 8.34 -15.74 0.32
C TRP A 14 7.93 -17.22 0.45
N LEU A 15 7.36 -17.61 1.58
CA LEU A 15 6.81 -18.97 1.75
C LEU A 15 5.62 -19.23 0.82
N ALA A 16 4.82 -18.20 0.50
CA ALA A 16 3.69 -18.27 -0.41
C ALA A 16 4.05 -17.99 -1.89
N ARG A 17 5.31 -17.71 -2.22
CA ARG A 17 5.73 -17.22 -3.55
C ARG A 17 5.34 -18.11 -4.73
N GLU A 18 5.14 -19.41 -4.51
CA GLU A 18 4.72 -20.32 -5.57
C GLU A 18 3.26 -20.13 -6.00
N LEU A 19 2.47 -19.42 -5.18
CA LEU A 19 1.09 -19.01 -5.52
C LEU A 19 1.07 -17.78 -6.44
N LEU A 20 2.17 -17.04 -6.54
CA LEU A 20 2.30 -15.88 -7.42
C LEU A 20 2.61 -16.35 -8.85
N THR A 21 1.57 -16.57 -9.64
CA THR A 21 1.70 -17.18 -10.99
C THR A 21 1.18 -16.30 -12.12
N GLU A 22 0.30 -15.37 -11.83
CA GLU A 22 -0.41 -14.50 -12.78
C GLU A 22 -0.64 -13.12 -12.15
N ASP A 23 -1.50 -12.29 -12.74
CA ASP A 23 -1.89 -11.00 -12.17
C ASP A 23 -2.29 -11.19 -10.71
N THR A 24 -1.64 -10.45 -9.84
CA THR A 24 -1.77 -10.62 -8.39
C THR A 24 -2.02 -9.29 -7.72
N ILE A 25 -2.98 -9.27 -6.79
CA ILE A 25 -3.13 -8.19 -5.82
C ILE A 25 -2.59 -8.68 -4.47
N LEU A 26 -1.63 -7.93 -3.92
CA LEU A 26 -1.15 -8.11 -2.56
C LEU A 26 -1.69 -6.97 -1.70
N MET A 27 -2.14 -7.29 -0.50
CA MET A 27 -2.66 -6.29 0.44
C MET A 27 -2.33 -6.63 1.88
N ASN A 28 -2.29 -5.61 2.74
CA ASN A 28 -2.22 -5.78 4.18
C ASN A 28 -3.54 -6.37 4.70
N ALA A 29 -3.47 -7.16 5.77
CA ALA A 29 -4.63 -7.93 6.25
C ALA A 29 -5.54 -7.15 7.22
N ASP A 30 -5.09 -5.99 7.66
CA ASP A 30 -5.73 -5.06 8.59
C ASP A 30 -6.41 -3.87 7.91
N LEU A 31 -6.60 -3.98 6.59
CA LEU A 31 -7.26 -2.96 5.78
C LEU A 31 -8.77 -3.14 5.75
N PHE A 32 -9.48 -2.03 5.90
CA PHE A 32 -10.86 -1.85 5.46
C PHE A 32 -10.89 -0.81 4.34
N PHE A 33 -11.63 -1.07 3.27
CA PHE A 33 -11.74 -0.15 2.12
C PHE A 33 -13.05 -0.38 1.36
N GLU A 34 -13.48 0.63 0.63
CA GLU A 34 -14.61 0.52 -0.30
C GLU A 34 -14.21 -0.25 -1.56
N GLU A 35 -15.16 -1.00 -2.15
CA GLU A 35 -14.94 -1.89 -3.30
C GLU A 35 -14.32 -1.17 -4.51
N GLU A 36 -14.64 0.11 -4.70
CA GLU A 36 -14.08 0.95 -5.76
C GLU A 36 -12.55 1.01 -5.75
N ILE A 37 -11.92 0.88 -4.60
CA ILE A 37 -10.44 0.82 -4.50
C ILE A 37 -9.90 -0.44 -5.18
N LEU A 38 -10.59 -1.56 -5.04
CA LEU A 38 -10.21 -2.80 -5.71
C LEU A 38 -10.43 -2.73 -7.22
N ASP A 39 -11.52 -2.11 -7.64
CA ASP A 39 -11.82 -1.87 -9.06
C ASP A 39 -10.71 -1.03 -9.70
N LEU A 40 -10.30 0.06 -9.05
CA LEU A 40 -9.18 0.88 -9.51
C LEU A 40 -7.87 0.08 -9.65
N ALA A 41 -7.60 -0.85 -8.72
CA ALA A 41 -6.43 -1.72 -8.81
C ALA A 41 -6.52 -2.68 -10.01
N LEU A 42 -7.70 -3.27 -10.25
CA LEU A 42 -7.93 -4.23 -11.32
C LEU A 42 -7.88 -3.60 -12.72
N GLU A 43 -8.27 -2.33 -12.86
CA GLU A 43 -8.22 -1.59 -14.13
C GLU A 43 -6.80 -1.23 -14.58
N GLN A 44 -5.80 -1.38 -13.70
CA GLN A 44 -4.44 -0.99 -14.03
C GLN A 44 -3.78 -1.94 -15.02
N SER A 45 -3.04 -1.38 -15.98
CA SER A 45 -2.31 -2.13 -17.01
C SER A 45 -0.79 -2.03 -16.91
N LYS A 46 -0.27 -1.30 -15.91
CA LYS A 46 1.15 -1.16 -15.62
C LYS A 46 1.70 -2.41 -14.94
N ASP A 47 2.99 -2.63 -15.04
CA ASP A 47 3.65 -3.82 -14.49
C ASP A 47 3.55 -3.93 -12.97
N CYS A 48 3.64 -2.81 -12.26
CA CYS A 48 3.51 -2.74 -10.81
C CYS A 48 2.88 -1.41 -10.39
N VAL A 49 1.78 -1.48 -9.64
CA VAL A 49 1.02 -0.29 -9.20
C VAL A 49 0.69 -0.40 -7.72
N MET A 50 1.12 0.59 -6.94
CA MET A 50 0.78 0.76 -5.54
C MET A 50 -0.37 1.76 -5.41
N LEU A 51 -1.37 1.48 -4.60
CA LEU A 51 -2.47 2.42 -4.35
C LEU A 51 -2.06 3.43 -3.28
N SER A 52 -2.44 4.69 -3.49
CA SER A 52 -2.05 5.78 -2.60
C SER A 52 -3.16 6.81 -2.45
N ASP A 53 -3.19 7.49 -1.31
CA ASP A 53 -4.11 8.60 -1.02
C ASP A 53 -3.32 9.90 -0.93
N CYS A 54 -3.53 10.80 -1.87
CA CYS A 54 -2.80 12.07 -1.95
C CYS A 54 -3.44 13.20 -1.11
N THR A 55 -4.49 12.89 -0.33
CA THR A 55 -5.09 13.82 0.64
C THR A 55 -4.56 13.64 2.06
N ARG A 56 -3.90 12.50 2.36
CA ARG A 56 -3.43 12.13 3.70
C ARG A 56 -1.90 12.31 3.83
N ILE A 57 -1.43 13.56 3.96
CA ILE A 57 0.01 13.85 4.02
C ILE A 57 0.49 14.03 5.47
N GLU A 58 -0.26 14.76 6.30
CA GLU A 58 0.20 15.16 7.63
C GLU A 58 0.35 13.98 8.60
N ASN A 59 -0.55 12.99 8.49
CA ASN A 59 -0.61 11.83 9.37
C ASN A 59 -0.26 10.53 8.64
N ALA A 60 0.43 10.62 7.51
CA ALA A 60 0.79 9.48 6.70
C ALA A 60 1.80 8.58 7.41
N ASP A 61 1.48 7.28 7.53
CA ASP A 61 2.34 6.27 8.12
C ASP A 61 3.47 5.88 7.18
N PHE A 62 3.16 5.64 5.91
CA PHE A 62 4.15 5.37 4.88
C PHE A 62 3.96 6.29 3.67
N ARG A 63 5.01 7.02 3.31
CA ARG A 63 4.95 8.21 2.46
C ARG A 63 5.57 7.97 1.11
N PHE A 64 4.96 8.55 0.06
CA PHE A 64 5.46 8.55 -1.31
C PHE A 64 5.75 9.96 -1.80
N GLY A 65 6.92 10.11 -2.47
CA GLY A 65 7.16 11.19 -3.42
C GLY A 65 6.85 10.68 -4.82
N VAL A 66 6.01 11.39 -5.58
CA VAL A 66 5.55 10.98 -6.90
C VAL A 66 5.90 12.01 -7.98
N GLN A 67 6.13 11.53 -9.19
CA GLN A 67 6.32 12.37 -10.37
C GLN A 67 5.45 11.83 -11.51
N GLY A 68 4.36 12.53 -11.79
CA GLY A 68 3.31 12.01 -12.65
C GLY A 68 2.64 10.78 -11.99
N ASP A 69 2.65 9.66 -12.67
CA ASP A 69 2.13 8.38 -12.15
C ASP A 69 3.20 7.48 -11.53
N ARG A 70 4.44 7.99 -11.36
CA ARG A 70 5.58 7.19 -10.92
C ARG A 70 6.03 7.56 -9.53
N ILE A 71 6.23 6.56 -8.67
CA ILE A 71 6.85 6.72 -7.37
C ILE A 71 8.38 6.81 -7.58
N TYR A 72 9.00 7.87 -7.06
CA TYR A 72 10.46 8.04 -7.12
C TYR A 72 11.13 8.00 -5.74
N LYS A 73 10.34 8.14 -4.67
CA LYS A 73 10.83 8.18 -3.30
C LYS A 73 9.80 7.56 -2.35
N THR A 74 10.27 6.82 -1.37
CA THR A 74 9.41 6.17 -0.37
C THR A 74 10.07 6.24 1.00
N GLY A 75 9.28 6.24 2.05
CA GLY A 75 9.76 6.09 3.42
C GLY A 75 8.84 6.72 4.46
N ASN A 76 8.91 6.19 5.69
CA ASN A 76 8.23 6.75 6.85
C ASN A 76 8.93 7.99 7.44
N GLN A 77 10.15 8.29 6.97
CA GLN A 77 10.97 9.42 7.41
C GLN A 77 10.91 10.62 6.44
N LEU A 78 10.12 10.54 5.35
CA LEU A 78 9.96 11.67 4.45
C LEU A 78 9.27 12.82 5.17
N GLU A 79 9.80 14.03 5.00
CA GLU A 79 9.14 15.23 5.53
C GLU A 79 7.88 15.58 4.71
N ASN A 80 6.98 16.39 5.27
CA ASN A 80 5.73 16.74 4.59
C ASN A 80 5.96 17.40 3.23
N HIS A 81 7.00 18.21 3.08
CA HIS A 81 7.33 18.85 1.79
C HIS A 81 7.92 17.89 0.73
N GLU A 82 8.28 16.68 1.12
CA GLU A 82 8.77 15.61 0.25
C GLU A 82 7.71 14.55 -0.02
N THR A 83 6.52 14.69 0.58
CA THR A 83 5.43 13.71 0.56
C THR A 83 4.31 14.23 -0.32
N ASP A 84 3.96 13.45 -1.32
CA ASP A 84 2.82 13.73 -2.20
C ASP A 84 1.61 12.87 -1.84
N CYS A 85 1.83 11.63 -1.37
CA CYS A 85 0.76 10.67 -1.07
C CYS A 85 1.15 9.74 0.08
N GLU A 86 0.14 9.14 0.72
CA GLU A 86 0.26 8.01 1.65
C GLU A 86 0.01 6.68 0.94
N TYR A 87 0.74 5.64 1.28
CA TYR A 87 0.49 4.28 0.80
C TYR A 87 -0.74 3.66 1.47
N VAL A 88 -1.60 3.02 0.68
CA VAL A 88 -2.87 2.43 1.16
C VAL A 88 -2.73 0.98 1.63
N GLY A 89 -1.60 0.34 1.40
CA GLY A 89 -1.41 -1.07 1.74
C GLY A 89 -1.86 -2.05 0.66
N ILE A 90 -2.12 -1.59 -0.57
CA ILE A 90 -2.59 -2.42 -1.68
C ILE A 90 -1.67 -2.24 -2.90
N VAL A 91 -1.28 -3.35 -3.52
CA VAL A 91 -0.47 -3.39 -4.74
C VAL A 91 -1.06 -4.34 -5.75
N ARG A 92 -1.12 -3.92 -7.02
CA ARG A 92 -1.31 -4.81 -8.15
C ARG A 92 0.01 -5.07 -8.86
N ILE A 93 0.30 -6.34 -9.13
CA ILE A 93 1.47 -6.81 -9.87
C ILE A 93 0.97 -7.56 -11.10
N ASP A 94 1.36 -7.10 -12.29
CA ASP A 94 1.04 -7.75 -13.55
C ASP A 94 1.80 -9.07 -13.69
N GLY A 95 1.17 -10.09 -14.28
CA GLY A 95 1.75 -11.41 -14.46
C GLY A 95 3.11 -11.41 -15.18
N ARG A 96 3.32 -10.43 -16.10
CA ARG A 96 4.61 -10.24 -16.80
C ARG A 96 5.74 -9.84 -15.83
N PHE A 97 5.41 -9.16 -14.72
CA PHE A 97 6.37 -8.67 -13.74
C PHE A 97 6.58 -9.65 -12.57
N ILE A 98 5.71 -10.66 -12.41
CA ILE A 98 5.77 -11.62 -11.29
C ILE A 98 7.13 -12.30 -11.17
N SER A 99 7.75 -12.72 -12.27
CA SER A 99 9.09 -13.35 -12.23
C SER A 99 10.16 -12.40 -11.68
N THR A 100 10.12 -11.13 -12.07
CA THR A 100 11.05 -10.10 -11.57
C THR A 100 10.83 -9.88 -10.07
N PHE A 101 9.57 -9.79 -9.64
CA PHE A 101 9.20 -9.63 -8.24
C PHE A 101 9.67 -10.84 -7.39
N LYS A 102 9.38 -12.07 -7.81
CA LYS A 102 9.81 -13.31 -7.11
C LYS A 102 11.33 -13.42 -6.99
N ASN A 103 12.06 -13.03 -8.03
CA ASN A 103 13.53 -13.05 -8.01
C ASN A 103 14.07 -12.06 -6.97
N ARG A 104 13.56 -10.84 -6.93
CA ARG A 104 13.97 -9.86 -5.93
C ARG A 104 13.60 -10.30 -4.51
N LEU A 105 12.38 -10.79 -4.32
CA LEU A 105 11.92 -11.34 -3.04
C LEU A 105 12.85 -12.45 -2.55
N SER A 106 13.21 -13.39 -3.43
CA SER A 106 14.10 -14.51 -3.09
C SER A 106 15.52 -14.05 -2.79
N GLN A 107 16.02 -13.05 -3.52
CA GLN A 107 17.32 -12.46 -3.25
C GLN A 107 17.37 -11.81 -1.87
N MET A 108 16.39 -10.96 -1.52
CA MET A 108 16.33 -10.31 -0.21
C MET A 108 16.31 -11.32 0.93
N ILE A 109 15.54 -12.40 0.81
CA ILE A 109 15.54 -13.49 1.80
C ILE A 109 16.91 -14.16 1.89
N SER A 110 17.58 -14.42 0.75
CA SER A 110 18.93 -15.03 0.73
C SER A 110 19.99 -14.12 1.35
N ASP A 111 19.81 -12.82 1.26
CA ASP A 111 20.69 -11.79 1.85
C ASP A 111 20.41 -11.58 3.37
N GLY A 112 19.42 -12.28 3.93
CA GLY A 112 19.09 -12.23 5.34
C GLY A 112 18.00 -11.21 5.71
N ASP A 113 17.32 -10.66 4.74
CA ASP A 113 16.35 -9.54 4.86
C ASP A 113 14.94 -10.02 5.25
N PHE A 114 14.84 -11.02 6.10
CA PHE A 114 13.56 -11.65 6.48
C PHE A 114 12.81 -10.91 7.61
N ARG A 115 13.31 -9.76 8.07
CA ARG A 115 12.64 -8.91 9.07
C ARG A 115 11.95 -7.68 8.48
N ASN A 116 12.07 -7.48 7.18
CA ASN A 116 11.39 -6.41 6.47
C ASN A 116 9.91 -6.71 6.23
N TRP A 117 9.15 -5.68 5.93
CA TRP A 117 7.83 -5.82 5.33
C TRP A 117 7.95 -6.31 3.88
N TRP A 118 6.91 -6.94 3.35
CA TRP A 118 6.90 -7.47 1.99
C TRP A 118 7.00 -6.35 0.92
N GLU A 119 6.49 -5.17 1.21
CA GLU A 119 6.58 -3.98 0.37
C GLU A 119 8.04 -3.54 0.15
N GLY A 120 8.94 -3.94 1.02
CA GLY A 120 10.37 -3.69 0.86
C GLY A 120 10.92 -4.14 -0.50
N VAL A 121 10.31 -5.16 -1.11
CA VAL A 121 10.67 -5.60 -2.48
C VAL A 121 10.42 -4.47 -3.49
N LEU A 122 9.32 -3.75 -3.35
CA LEU A 122 8.93 -2.65 -4.24
C LEU A 122 9.79 -1.41 -3.98
N TYR A 123 10.09 -1.13 -2.72
CA TYR A 123 10.97 -0.02 -2.35
C TYR A 123 12.38 -0.20 -2.91
N MET A 124 12.86 -1.44 -2.96
CA MET A 124 14.14 -1.73 -3.64
C MET A 124 14.04 -1.51 -5.14
N PHE A 125 12.93 -1.83 -5.81
CA PHE A 125 12.75 -1.50 -7.22
C PHE A 125 12.79 0.01 -7.47
N ILE A 126 12.11 0.79 -6.64
CA ILE A 126 12.14 2.26 -6.73
C ILE A 126 13.55 2.79 -6.54
N THR A 127 14.29 2.28 -5.55
CA THR A 127 15.69 2.67 -5.28
C THR A 127 16.62 2.33 -6.46
N ASP A 128 16.39 1.19 -7.12
CA ASP A 128 17.15 0.76 -8.29
C ASP A 128 16.70 1.46 -9.59
N GLY A 129 15.73 2.36 -9.53
CA GLY A 129 15.21 3.11 -10.66
C GLY A 129 14.27 2.34 -11.59
N LEU A 130 13.80 1.15 -11.18
CA LEU A 130 12.75 0.42 -11.90
C LEU A 130 11.40 1.14 -11.72
N PRO A 131 10.53 1.12 -12.74
CA PRO A 131 9.25 1.80 -12.65
C PRO A 131 8.29 1.07 -11.71
N VAL A 132 7.93 1.74 -10.63
CA VAL A 132 6.78 1.43 -9.79
C VAL A 132 5.83 2.62 -9.87
N HIS A 133 4.58 2.34 -10.21
CA HIS A 133 3.57 3.37 -10.43
C HIS A 133 2.65 3.48 -9.22
N HIS A 134 1.90 4.57 -9.14
CA HIS A 134 0.82 4.71 -8.18
C HIS A 134 -0.49 5.05 -8.87
N VAL A 135 -1.58 4.79 -8.15
CA VAL A 135 -2.93 5.26 -8.46
C VAL A 135 -3.49 5.92 -7.23
N ASP A 136 -3.98 7.14 -7.41
CA ASP A 136 -4.59 7.92 -6.35
C ASP A 136 -6.03 7.45 -6.10
N VAL A 137 -6.35 7.12 -4.84
CA VAL A 137 -7.67 6.73 -4.37
C VAL A 137 -8.33 7.83 -3.53
N SER A 138 -7.83 9.05 -3.59
CA SER A 138 -8.37 10.18 -2.84
C SER A 138 -9.88 10.31 -2.99
N GLY A 139 -10.56 10.46 -1.87
CA GLY A 139 -12.02 10.60 -1.83
C GLY A 139 -12.79 9.29 -1.68
N ILE A 140 -12.13 8.13 -1.73
CA ILE A 140 -12.72 6.83 -1.44
C ILE A 140 -12.29 6.42 -0.02
N PHE A 141 -13.20 5.85 0.77
CA PHE A 141 -12.88 5.54 2.15
C PHE A 141 -12.00 4.28 2.27
N TRP A 142 -10.95 4.43 3.07
CA TRP A 142 -10.08 3.32 3.51
C TRP A 142 -9.50 3.60 4.90
N SER A 143 -9.09 2.54 5.58
CA SER A 143 -8.41 2.62 6.89
C SER A 143 -7.64 1.34 7.17
N GLU A 144 -6.40 1.46 7.62
CA GLU A 144 -5.79 0.42 8.44
C GLU A 144 -6.41 0.45 9.85
N VAL A 145 -6.46 -0.71 10.51
CA VAL A 145 -7.04 -0.86 11.85
C VAL A 145 -5.97 -1.41 12.80
N ASP A 146 -5.03 -0.56 13.16
CA ASP A 146 -3.90 -0.89 14.02
C ASP A 146 -4.16 -0.62 15.50
N ASN A 147 -5.06 0.31 15.78
CA ASN A 147 -5.33 0.76 17.13
C ASN A 147 -6.81 1.12 17.34
N LEU A 148 -7.16 1.46 18.58
CA LEU A 148 -8.54 1.77 18.94
C LEU A 148 -9.09 3.05 18.25
N ALA A 149 -8.23 4.01 17.92
CA ALA A 149 -8.66 5.21 17.22
C ALA A 149 -9.08 4.90 15.78
N ASP A 150 -8.33 4.01 15.10
CA ASP A 150 -8.67 3.54 13.75
C ASP A 150 -9.98 2.77 13.76
N TYR A 151 -10.15 1.88 14.73
CA TYR A 151 -11.39 1.13 14.91
C TYR A 151 -12.59 2.07 15.13
N ASN A 152 -12.46 3.10 15.97
CA ASN A 152 -13.52 4.07 16.20
C ASN A 152 -13.84 4.89 14.94
N ARG A 153 -12.81 5.25 14.15
CA ARG A 153 -12.99 5.93 12.86
C ARG A 153 -13.78 5.07 11.88
N LEU A 154 -13.42 3.79 11.79
CA LEU A 154 -14.15 2.82 10.97
C LEU A 154 -15.60 2.65 11.45
N GLN A 155 -15.84 2.52 12.76
CA GLN A 155 -17.20 2.42 13.29
C GLN A 155 -18.04 3.65 12.96
N ALA A 156 -17.50 4.86 13.10
CA ALA A 156 -18.19 6.10 12.75
C ALA A 156 -18.56 6.15 11.27
N TRP A 157 -17.67 5.67 10.40
CA TRP A 157 -17.94 5.60 8.96
C TRP A 157 -19.04 4.57 8.64
N VAL A 158 -18.98 3.35 9.18
CA VAL A 158 -19.97 2.29 8.97
C VAL A 158 -21.36 2.70 9.51
N SER A 159 -21.43 3.44 10.63
CA SER A 159 -22.69 3.91 11.20
C SER A 159 -23.29 5.14 10.48
N GLY A 160 -22.57 5.73 9.52
CA GLY A 160 -23.01 6.93 8.80
C GLY A 160 -22.91 8.23 9.59
N GLU A 161 -22.26 8.22 10.75
CA GLU A 161 -22.15 9.39 11.63
C GLU A 161 -21.30 10.52 11.02
N GLN A 162 -20.43 10.23 10.04
CA GLN A 162 -19.64 11.25 9.35
C GLN A 162 -20.42 12.07 8.32
N SER A 163 -21.54 11.57 7.82
CA SER A 163 -22.41 12.31 6.88
C SER A 163 -23.10 13.51 7.53
N ALA A 164 -23.32 13.48 8.84
CA ALA A 164 -24.00 14.55 9.58
C ALA A 164 -23.12 15.76 9.90
N SER A 165 -21.79 15.61 9.89
CA SER A 165 -20.87 16.72 10.22
C SER A 165 -20.48 17.59 9.02
N MET A 166 -20.61 17.09 7.79
CA MET A 166 -20.32 17.86 6.58
C MET A 166 -21.51 18.74 6.12
N GLU A 167 -22.74 18.37 6.45
CA GLU A 167 -23.93 19.18 6.08
C GLU A 167 -24.13 20.43 6.97
N GLN A 168 -23.46 20.53 8.12
CA GLN A 168 -23.62 21.66 9.06
C GLN A 168 -22.62 22.82 8.83
N SER A 169 -21.74 22.75 7.84
CA SER A 169 -20.73 23.78 7.56
C SER A 169 -20.99 24.63 6.31
N VAL A 170 -22.25 24.75 5.84
CA VAL A 170 -22.63 25.75 4.83
C VAL A 170 -23.23 26.98 5.56
N PRO A 171 -22.50 28.09 5.66
CA PRO A 171 -23.07 29.33 6.14
C PRO A 171 -24.05 29.93 5.12
N ALA A 172 -25.19 30.39 5.61
CA ALA A 172 -26.24 31.10 4.87
C ALA A 172 -25.74 32.44 4.30
#